data_f137c48947ee25699cac72b39dc8264c
#
_entry.id   f137c48947ee25699cac72b39dc8264c
#
_cell.length_a   1.000
_cell.length_b   1.000
_cell.length_c   1.000
_cell.angle_alpha   90.00
_cell.angle_beta   90.00
_cell.angle_gamma   90.00
#
_symmetry.space_group_name_H-M   'P 1'
#
loop_
_entity.id
_entity.type
_entity.pdbx_description
1 polymer ?
#
loop_
_entity_poly.entity_id
_entity_poly.type
_entity_poly.pdbx_seq_one_letter_code
_entity_poly.pdbx_strand_id
1 'polypeptide(L)'
;MKLCSIASGSSGNCIFAGSETTSLLIDAGISGKRVEAGLAVLDRSAKELDGILVTHEHSDHIQGLGVLARRYGIPIYATDGTIQAMQQTKSLGKFPEGIFHTIHADDTFTLGDIAVHPFTIDRKSVV
;
A
#
# COMPACT_ATOMS: atom_id res chain seq x y z
N MET A 1 13.13 7.62 -10.76
CA MET A 1 12.24 7.03 -9.75
C MET A 1 13.06 6.41 -8.63
N LYS A 2 12.58 6.53 -7.41
CA LYS A 2 13.27 6.02 -6.23
C LYS A 2 12.46 4.87 -5.62
N LEU A 3 13.14 3.76 -5.32
CA LEU A 3 12.56 2.66 -4.57
C LEU A 3 13.33 2.51 -3.27
N CYS A 4 12.61 2.38 -2.16
CA CYS A 4 13.27 2.27 -0.87
C CYS A 4 12.45 1.38 0.05
N SER A 5 13.09 0.37 0.66
CA SER A 5 12.42 -0.48 1.63
C SER A 5 12.37 0.25 2.97
N ILE A 6 11.16 0.51 3.44
CA ILE A 6 10.96 1.06 4.78
C ILE A 6 11.00 -0.07 5.79
N ALA A 7 10.43 -1.23 5.43
CA ALA A 7 10.45 -2.42 6.27
C ALA A 7 10.28 -3.65 5.41
N SER A 8 10.87 -4.76 5.81
CA SER A 8 10.72 -6.04 5.12
C SER A 8 10.80 -7.19 6.12
N GLY A 9 10.16 -8.31 5.75
CA GLY A 9 10.19 -9.52 6.56
C GLY A 9 8.84 -9.84 7.17
N SER A 10 8.82 -10.85 8.05
CA SER A 10 7.60 -11.35 8.66
C SER A 10 6.99 -10.39 9.68
N SER A 11 7.76 -9.42 10.15
CA SER A 11 7.27 -8.41 11.10
C SER A 11 6.59 -7.23 10.42
N GLY A 12 6.64 -7.18 9.10
CA GLY A 12 5.95 -6.15 8.33
C GLY A 12 6.71 -5.75 7.09
N ASN A 13 5.96 -5.45 6.03
CA ASN A 13 6.51 -5.05 4.74
C ASN A 13 5.97 -3.70 4.33
N CYS A 14 6.86 -2.83 3.88
CA CYS A 14 6.48 -1.51 3.40
C CYS A 14 7.58 -0.98 2.49
N ILE A 15 7.24 -0.74 1.23
CA ILE A 15 8.19 -0.24 0.24
C ILE A 15 7.71 1.10 -0.28
N PHE A 16 8.59 2.07 -0.30
CA PHE A 16 8.31 3.37 -0.91
C PHE A 16 8.73 3.36 -2.39
N ALA A 17 7.87 3.86 -3.24
CA ALA A 17 8.17 4.10 -4.65
C ALA A 17 7.76 5.53 -4.98
N GLY A 18 8.68 6.31 -5.50
CA GLY A 18 8.38 7.71 -5.76
C GLY A 18 9.16 8.33 -6.89
N SER A 19 8.57 9.32 -7.52
CA SER A 19 9.21 10.23 -8.43
C SER A 19 9.26 11.60 -7.77
N GLU A 20 9.60 12.64 -8.51
CA GLU A 20 9.58 13.99 -7.97
C GLU A 20 8.16 14.45 -7.63
N THR A 21 7.16 13.95 -8.35
CA THR A 21 5.78 14.42 -8.22
C THR A 21 4.81 13.38 -7.66
N THR A 22 5.21 12.12 -7.58
CA THR A 22 4.32 11.03 -7.17
C THR A 22 4.95 10.20 -6.07
N SER A 23 4.18 9.85 -5.05
CA SER A 23 4.63 9.03 -3.94
C SER A 23 3.66 7.88 -3.71
N LEU A 24 4.17 6.65 -3.71
CA LEU A 24 3.37 5.45 -3.50
C LEU A 24 4.00 4.59 -2.40
N LEU A 25 3.15 3.82 -1.73
CA LEU A 25 3.62 2.72 -0.90
C LEU A 25 3.19 1.41 -1.53
N ILE A 26 4.05 0.42 -1.44
CA ILE A 26 3.71 -0.96 -1.76
C ILE A 26 3.67 -1.68 -0.44
N ASP A 27 2.47 -2.03 -0.02
CA ASP A 27 2.14 -2.58 1.29
C ASP A 27 2.41 -1.59 2.44
N ALA A 28 1.68 -1.77 3.52
CA ALA A 28 1.83 -0.98 4.73
C ALA A 28 1.63 -1.92 5.93
N GLY A 29 2.55 -2.89 6.05
CA GLY A 29 2.47 -3.95 7.04
C GLY A 29 3.03 -3.58 8.41
N ILE A 30 3.40 -2.33 8.60
CA ILE A 30 3.85 -1.82 9.89
C ILE A 30 2.85 -0.76 10.35
N SER A 31 2.95 -0.34 11.61
CA SER A 31 2.01 0.65 12.14
C SER A 31 2.09 1.95 11.35
N GLY A 32 0.99 2.70 11.33
CA GLY A 32 0.97 3.99 10.66
C GLY A 32 2.05 4.92 11.16
N LYS A 33 2.32 4.90 12.46
CA LYS A 33 3.39 5.71 13.05
C LYS A 33 4.75 5.35 12.47
N ARG A 34 5.03 4.06 12.30
CA ARG A 34 6.31 3.62 11.72
C ARG A 34 6.40 3.95 10.23
N VAL A 35 5.27 3.89 9.52
CA VAL A 35 5.25 4.32 8.12
C VAL A 35 5.61 5.79 8.02
N GLU A 36 5.00 6.63 8.85
CA GLU A 36 5.29 8.06 8.83
C GLU A 36 6.74 8.36 9.19
N ALA A 37 7.29 7.64 10.16
CA ALA A 37 8.70 7.81 10.53
C ALA A 37 9.62 7.44 9.36
N GLY A 38 9.32 6.35 8.66
CA GLY A 38 10.10 5.94 7.50
C GLY A 38 10.03 6.94 6.36
N LEU A 39 8.85 7.49 6.11
CA LEU A 39 8.69 8.52 5.09
C LEU A 39 9.46 9.79 5.45
N ALA A 40 9.48 10.16 6.72
CA ALA A 40 10.21 11.34 7.15
C ALA A 40 11.72 11.22 6.88
N VAL A 41 12.27 10.01 7.04
CA VAL A 41 13.68 9.76 6.69
C VAL A 41 13.94 10.03 5.21
N LEU A 42 12.93 9.80 4.36
CA LEU A 42 13.03 10.03 2.92
C LEU A 42 12.61 11.45 2.53
N ASP A 43 12.38 12.30 3.50
CA ASP A 43 11.92 13.67 3.31
C ASP A 43 10.56 13.71 2.60
N ARG A 44 9.69 12.77 2.99
CA ARG A 44 8.32 12.64 2.47
C ARG A 44 7.34 12.62 3.63
N SER A 45 6.06 12.85 3.30
CA SER A 45 4.99 12.88 4.29
C SER A 45 3.87 11.94 3.85
N ALA A 46 3.20 11.30 4.81
CA ALA A 46 2.09 10.41 4.51
C ALA A 46 0.96 11.13 3.80
N LYS A 47 0.71 12.39 4.12
CA LYS A 47 -0.37 13.15 3.45
C LYS A 47 -0.08 13.43 1.99
N GLU A 48 1.16 13.25 1.54
CA GLU A 48 1.55 13.41 0.14
C GLU A 48 1.42 12.13 -0.67
N LEU A 49 1.09 11.01 -0.02
CA LEU A 49 0.97 9.74 -0.72
C LEU A 49 -0.20 9.77 -1.70
N ASP A 50 0.05 9.36 -2.93
CA ASP A 50 -0.94 9.28 -3.98
C ASP A 50 -1.69 7.96 -3.98
N GLY A 51 -1.15 6.95 -3.34
CA GLY A 51 -1.81 5.67 -3.22
C GLY A 51 -0.99 4.64 -2.48
N ILE A 52 -1.65 3.59 -2.06
CA ILE A 52 -1.01 2.42 -1.45
C ILE A 52 -1.44 1.20 -2.26
N LEU A 53 -0.46 0.47 -2.76
CA LEU A 53 -0.69 -0.78 -3.50
C LEU A 53 -0.57 -1.92 -2.51
N VAL A 54 -1.55 -2.81 -2.47
CA VAL A 54 -1.53 -3.94 -1.53
C VAL A 54 -1.37 -5.23 -2.32
N THR A 55 -0.32 -5.98 -2.00
CA THR A 55 -0.01 -7.23 -2.69
C THR A 55 -0.69 -8.43 -2.04
N HIS A 56 -0.84 -8.42 -0.73
CA HIS A 56 -1.44 -9.51 0.02
C HIS A 56 -2.27 -8.98 1.19
N GLU A 57 -3.31 -9.72 1.57
CA GLU A 57 -4.16 -9.39 2.71
C GLU A 57 -3.60 -9.85 4.06
N HIS A 58 -2.40 -10.42 4.11
CA HIS A 58 -1.78 -10.85 5.35
C HIS A 58 -1.38 -9.66 6.21
N SER A 59 -1.41 -9.83 7.52
CA SER A 59 -1.16 -8.74 8.46
C SER A 59 0.18 -8.05 8.27
N ASP A 60 1.21 -8.79 7.83
CA ASP A 60 2.52 -8.21 7.56
C ASP A 60 2.58 -7.35 6.29
N HIS A 61 1.44 -7.17 5.62
CA HIS A 61 1.32 -6.30 4.45
C HIS A 61 0.29 -5.18 4.63
N ILE A 62 -0.58 -5.26 5.65
CA ILE A 62 -1.74 -4.38 5.75
C ILE A 62 -1.91 -3.68 7.10
N GLN A 63 -1.06 -3.94 8.08
CA GLN A 63 -1.26 -3.48 9.45
C GLN A 63 -1.56 -1.98 9.59
N GLY A 64 -0.88 -1.14 8.84
CA GLY A 64 -1.02 0.31 8.95
C GLY A 64 -2.08 0.94 8.06
N LEU A 65 -2.74 0.13 7.20
CA LEU A 65 -3.64 0.67 6.19
C LEU A 65 -4.83 1.45 6.76
N GLY A 66 -5.48 0.88 7.77
CA GLY A 66 -6.67 1.51 8.34
C GLY A 66 -6.39 2.91 8.86
N VAL A 67 -5.31 3.05 9.62
CA VAL A 67 -4.91 4.33 10.19
C VAL A 67 -4.60 5.35 9.10
N LEU A 68 -3.80 4.93 8.12
CA LEU A 68 -3.41 5.83 7.03
C LEU A 68 -4.61 6.26 6.19
N ALA A 69 -5.51 5.32 5.90
CA ALA A 69 -6.70 5.62 5.12
C ALA A 69 -7.62 6.60 5.85
N ARG A 70 -7.86 6.38 7.14
CA ARG A 70 -8.75 7.25 7.91
C ARG A 70 -8.16 8.61 8.15
N ARG A 71 -6.86 8.67 8.38
CA ARG A 71 -6.19 9.91 8.76
C ARG A 71 -5.93 10.82 7.58
N TYR A 72 -5.56 10.25 6.44
CA TYR A 72 -5.11 11.04 5.28
C TYR A 72 -5.94 10.83 4.02
N GLY A 73 -6.89 9.88 4.03
CA GLY A 73 -7.71 9.61 2.87
C GLY A 73 -6.94 9.07 1.67
N ILE A 74 -5.89 8.30 1.93
CA ILE A 74 -5.03 7.79 0.86
C ILE A 74 -5.74 6.65 0.12
N PRO A 75 -5.86 6.71 -1.22
CA PRO A 75 -6.49 5.61 -1.98
C PRO A 75 -5.71 4.31 -1.85
N ILE A 76 -6.45 3.22 -1.76
CA ILE A 76 -5.87 1.88 -1.64
C ILE A 76 -6.20 1.08 -2.90
N TYR A 77 -5.18 0.54 -3.54
CA TYR A 77 -5.31 -0.22 -4.79
C TYR A 77 -4.97 -1.67 -4.54
N ALA A 78 -5.92 -2.56 -4.83
CA ALA A 78 -5.75 -4.00 -4.61
C ALA A 78 -6.72 -4.77 -5.48
N THR A 79 -6.51 -6.07 -5.61
CA THR A 79 -7.47 -6.94 -6.28
C THR A 79 -8.74 -7.05 -5.45
N ASP A 80 -9.84 -7.44 -6.10
CA ASP A 80 -11.14 -7.53 -5.45
C ASP A 80 -11.11 -8.48 -4.24
N GLY A 81 -10.49 -9.63 -4.40
CA GLY A 81 -10.38 -10.60 -3.29
C GLY A 81 -9.62 -10.04 -2.11
N THR A 82 -8.54 -9.32 -2.36
CA THR A 82 -7.75 -8.69 -1.31
C THR A 82 -8.55 -7.59 -0.61
N ILE A 83 -9.29 -6.79 -1.36
CA ILE A 83 -10.15 -5.75 -0.80
C ILE A 83 -11.21 -6.37 0.12
N GLN A 84 -11.87 -7.42 -0.32
CA GLN A 84 -12.87 -8.09 0.49
C GLN A 84 -12.28 -8.62 1.80
N ALA A 85 -11.11 -9.25 1.71
CA ALA A 85 -10.43 -9.77 2.89
C ALA A 85 -10.06 -8.66 3.87
N MET A 86 -9.58 -7.54 3.36
CA MET A 86 -9.23 -6.40 4.21
C MET A 86 -10.45 -5.80 4.90
N GLN A 87 -11.57 -5.72 4.20
CA GLN A 87 -12.81 -5.19 4.78
C GLN A 87 -13.35 -6.08 5.90
N GLN A 88 -13.02 -7.37 5.87
CA GLN A 88 -13.44 -8.32 6.89
C GLN A 88 -12.45 -8.41 8.06
N THR A 89 -11.32 -7.76 7.95
CA THR A 89 -10.29 -7.80 8.99
C THR A 89 -10.60 -6.78 10.07
N LYS A 90 -11.04 -7.26 11.22
CA LYS A 90 -11.49 -6.39 12.32
C LYS A 90 -10.39 -5.47 12.84
N SER A 91 -9.16 -5.94 12.87
CA SER A 91 -8.05 -5.16 13.40
C SER A 91 -7.76 -3.88 12.60
N LEU A 92 -8.20 -3.84 11.35
CA LEU A 92 -8.02 -2.65 10.52
C LEU A 92 -9.07 -1.58 10.79
N GLY A 93 -10.19 -1.96 11.38
CA GLY A 93 -11.29 -1.03 11.63
C GLY A 93 -12.06 -0.69 10.36
N LYS A 94 -12.81 0.39 10.42
CA LYS A 94 -13.59 0.85 9.28
C LYS A 94 -12.72 1.67 8.33
N PHE A 95 -13.00 1.50 7.04
CA PHE A 95 -12.35 2.29 6.00
C PHE A 95 -13.29 3.38 5.50
N PRO A 96 -12.75 4.53 5.10
CA PRO A 96 -13.55 5.58 4.47
C PRO A 96 -14.22 5.07 3.20
N GLU A 97 -15.42 5.56 2.94
CA GLU A 97 -16.14 5.19 1.73
C GLU A 97 -15.38 5.68 0.49
N GLY A 98 -15.32 4.82 -0.53
CA GLY A 98 -14.66 5.18 -1.78
C GLY A 98 -13.15 5.09 -1.74
N ILE A 99 -12.57 4.59 -0.66
CA ILE A 99 -11.11 4.52 -0.52
C ILE A 99 -10.48 3.42 -1.38
N PHE A 100 -11.22 2.34 -1.64
CA PHE A 100 -10.70 1.19 -2.36
C PHE A 100 -10.86 1.32 -3.86
N HIS A 101 -9.80 0.99 -4.59
CA HIS A 101 -9.80 0.94 -6.05
C HIS A 101 -9.36 -0.45 -6.48
N THR A 102 -10.24 -1.14 -7.20
CA THR A 102 -9.95 -2.51 -7.65
C THR A 102 -9.00 -2.47 -8.83
N ILE A 103 -7.95 -3.30 -8.77
CA ILE A 103 -7.03 -3.49 -9.88
C ILE A 103 -7.08 -4.94 -10.33
N HIS A 104 -6.68 -5.18 -11.57
CA HIS A 104 -6.69 -6.51 -12.15
C HIS A 104 -5.29 -6.87 -12.62
N ALA A 105 -4.93 -8.15 -12.47
CA ALA A 105 -3.64 -8.64 -12.98
C ALA A 105 -3.57 -8.37 -14.49
N ASP A 106 -2.38 -7.99 -14.94
CA ASP A 106 -2.06 -7.70 -16.33
C ASP A 106 -2.71 -6.45 -16.92
N ASP A 107 -3.44 -5.69 -16.12
CA ASP A 107 -3.98 -4.39 -16.54
C ASP A 107 -3.09 -3.26 -16.01
N THR A 108 -2.33 -2.67 -16.91
CA THR A 108 -1.44 -1.56 -16.55
C THR A 108 -2.24 -0.28 -16.32
N PHE A 109 -1.91 0.42 -15.26
CA PHE A 109 -2.50 1.73 -14.98
C PHE A 109 -1.41 2.68 -14.49
N THR A 110 -1.74 3.96 -14.41
CA THR A 110 -0.79 4.96 -13.93
C THR A 110 -1.32 5.65 -12.68
N LEU A 111 -0.41 5.94 -11.76
CA LEU A 111 -0.67 6.80 -10.61
C LEU A 111 0.30 7.96 -10.74
N GLY A 112 -0.24 9.15 -10.99
CA GLY A 112 0.62 10.28 -11.30
C GLY A 112 1.46 9.97 -12.53
N ASP A 113 2.77 10.02 -12.38
CA ASP A 113 3.71 9.71 -13.46
C ASP A 113 4.34 8.32 -13.34
N ILE A 114 3.80 7.48 -12.46
CA ILE A 114 4.31 6.12 -12.26
C ILE A 114 3.37 5.10 -12.91
N ALA A 115 3.93 4.30 -13.80
CA ALA A 115 3.19 3.20 -14.43
C ALA A 115 3.23 1.98 -13.51
N VAL A 116 2.07 1.37 -13.28
CA VAL A 116 1.94 0.20 -12.43
C VAL A 116 1.43 -0.96 -13.27
N HIS A 117 2.15 -2.06 -13.22
CA HIS A 117 1.77 -3.27 -13.96
C HIS A 117 1.59 -4.44 -12.99
N PRO A 118 0.36 -4.67 -12.48
CA PRO A 118 0.10 -5.82 -11.62
C PRO A 118 0.18 -7.10 -12.41
N PHE A 119 0.71 -8.15 -11.81
CA PHE A 119 0.73 -9.46 -12.44
C PHE A 119 0.53 -10.54 -11.40
N THR A 120 -0.03 -11.66 -11.86
CA THR A 120 -0.28 -12.81 -10.99
C THR A 120 0.99 -13.64 -10.91
N ILE A 121 1.43 -13.91 -9.70
CA ILE A 121 2.55 -14.81 -9.47
C ILE A 121 1.98 -16.14 -9.04
N ASP A 122 2.55 -17.22 -9.57
CA ASP A 122 2.18 -18.55 -9.13
C ASP A 122 2.26 -18.59 -7.61
N ARG A 123 1.25 -19.19 -6.98
CA ARG A 123 1.14 -19.24 -5.53
C ARG A 123 2.36 -19.81 -4.83
N LYS A 124 3.20 -20.53 -5.55
CA LYS A 124 4.44 -21.06 -5.02
C LYS A 124 5.56 -20.05 -5.06
N SER A 125 5.39 -19.02 -5.84
CA SER A 125 6.36 -17.96 -5.94
C SER A 125 6.07 -16.94 -4.85
N VAL A 126 7.08 -16.63 -4.09
CA VAL A 126 6.96 -15.62 -3.06
C VAL A 126 7.65 -14.39 -3.57
N VAL A 127 6.93 -13.32 -3.56
CA VAL A 127 7.47 -12.06 -4.02
C VAL A 127 8.29 -11.42 -2.93
#